data_f5903eadc3d15cfe7ae087c48658f82f
#
_entry.id   f5903eadc3d15cfe7ae087c48658f82f
#
_cell.length_a   1.000
_cell.length_b   1.000
_cell.length_c   1.000
_cell.angle_alpha   90.00
_cell.angle_beta   90.00
_cell.angle_gamma   90.00
#
_symmetry.space_group_name_H-M   'P 1'
#
loop_
_entity.id
_entity.type
_entity.pdbx_description
1 polymer ?
#
loop_
_entity_poly.entity_id
_entity_poly.type
_entity_poly.pdbx_seq_one_letter_code
_entity_poly.pdbx_strand_id
1 'polypeptide(L)'
;TTFANWHFVHSIGGTDFISRLPIAVEADTQYHFKIEVDSDRKAAIFVNGIQYNVTTTSGSTGGTAVTTGTTKTGALTNDVDLIPYIGIENGAAAAEVLNVHYQSISRNVFE
;
A
#
# COMPACT_ATOMS: atom_id res chain seq x y z
N THR A 1 -2.13 -0.23 -23.56
CA THR A 1 -1.31 -0.91 -22.78
C THR A 1 -1.41 -0.59 -21.39
N THR A 2 -1.61 -1.59 -20.64
CA THR A 2 -1.71 -1.37 -19.33
C THR A 2 -0.68 -2.04 -18.69
N PHE A 3 0.00 -1.49 -17.88
CA PHE A 3 0.75 -2.17 -17.03
C PHE A 3 0.47 -1.60 -15.81
N ALA A 4 0.35 -2.43 -14.90
CA ALA A 4 0.08 -2.04 -13.62
C ALA A 4 1.29 -2.18 -12.78
N ASN A 5 1.56 -1.19 -12.00
CA ASN A 5 2.45 -1.29 -10.87
C ASN A 5 1.57 -1.47 -9.65
N TRP A 6 2.14 -2.02 -8.61
CA TRP A 6 1.46 -2.04 -7.32
C TRP A 6 1.36 -0.61 -6.79
N HIS A 7 0.24 -0.30 -6.16
CA HIS A 7 0.00 1.01 -5.57
C HIS A 7 -0.33 0.86 -4.10
N PHE A 8 0.19 1.76 -3.28
CA PHE A 8 -0.20 1.84 -1.89
C PHE A 8 -1.15 3.02 -1.74
N VAL A 9 -2.37 2.74 -1.31
CA VAL A 9 -3.40 3.75 -1.19
C VAL A 9 -3.74 3.95 0.26
N HIS A 10 -3.79 5.18 0.71
CA HIS A 10 -4.27 5.48 2.04
C HIS A 10 -5.12 6.75 2.01
N SER A 11 -5.94 6.92 3.03
CA SER A 11 -6.82 8.07 3.13
C SER A 11 -6.72 8.68 4.52
N ILE A 12 -6.74 9.99 4.58
CA ILE A 12 -6.76 10.73 5.83
C ILE A 12 -7.88 11.76 5.74
N GLY A 13 -8.87 11.63 6.61
CA GLY A 13 -9.98 12.56 6.64
C GLY A 13 -10.75 12.66 5.32
N GLY A 14 -10.85 11.56 4.60
CA GLY A 14 -11.57 11.53 3.32
C GLY A 14 -10.72 11.94 2.13
N THR A 15 -9.47 12.27 2.34
CA THR A 15 -8.55 12.65 1.26
C THR A 15 -7.67 11.46 0.92
N ASP A 16 -7.62 11.10 -0.34
CA ASP A 16 -6.86 9.94 -0.81
C ASP A 16 -5.45 10.30 -1.23
N PHE A 17 -4.54 9.38 -0.93
CA PHE A 17 -3.14 9.48 -1.31
C PHE A 17 -2.77 8.17 -1.98
N ILE A 18 -2.27 8.22 -3.20
CA ILE A 18 -1.98 7.04 -3.99
C ILE A 18 -0.50 7.05 -4.38
N SER A 19 0.26 6.14 -3.78
CA SER A 19 1.69 6.01 -4.05
C SER A 19 1.91 4.88 -5.06
N ARG A 20 2.45 5.20 -6.23
CA ARG A 20 2.80 4.18 -7.21
C ARG A 20 4.14 3.58 -6.82
N LEU A 21 4.16 2.28 -6.56
CA LEU A 21 5.40 1.59 -6.22
C LEU A 21 6.19 1.25 -7.49
N PRO A 22 7.51 1.25 -7.44
CA PRO A 22 8.32 0.92 -8.62
C PRO A 22 8.41 -0.59 -8.82
N ILE A 23 7.27 -1.27 -8.73
CA ILE A 23 7.19 -2.71 -8.80
C ILE A 23 6.05 -3.06 -9.72
N ALA A 24 6.39 -3.65 -10.86
CA ALA A 24 5.38 -4.06 -11.82
C ALA A 24 4.65 -5.33 -11.34
N VAL A 25 3.38 -5.41 -11.63
CA VAL A 25 2.61 -6.60 -11.35
C VAL A 25 2.89 -7.61 -12.46
N GLU A 26 3.43 -8.76 -12.09
CA GLU A 26 3.79 -9.78 -13.05
C GLU A 26 3.08 -11.09 -12.72
N ALA A 27 2.71 -11.83 -13.76
CA ALA A 27 2.05 -13.12 -13.59
C ALA A 27 3.02 -14.11 -12.94
N ASP A 28 2.46 -15.03 -12.17
CA ASP A 28 3.22 -16.13 -11.54
C ASP A 28 4.37 -15.66 -10.64
N THR A 29 4.24 -14.45 -10.08
CA THR A 29 5.25 -13.87 -9.21
C THR A 29 4.63 -13.67 -7.84
N GLN A 30 5.37 -14.01 -6.81
CA GLN A 30 4.94 -13.80 -5.43
C GLN A 30 5.52 -12.50 -4.90
N TYR A 31 4.69 -11.77 -4.16
CA TYR A 31 5.10 -10.53 -3.53
C TYR A 31 4.77 -10.61 -2.04
N HIS A 32 5.64 -10.11 -1.22
CA HIS A 32 5.41 -10.04 0.22
C HIS A 32 5.23 -8.58 0.61
N PHE A 33 4.03 -8.24 1.06
CA PHE A 33 3.70 -6.88 1.48
C PHE A 33 3.59 -6.80 2.98
N LYS A 34 4.08 -5.73 3.56
CA LYS A 34 3.97 -5.48 4.98
C LYS A 34 3.64 -4.01 5.19
N ILE A 35 2.67 -3.75 6.05
CA ILE A 35 2.30 -2.40 6.44
C ILE A 35 2.48 -2.32 7.95
N GLU A 36 3.26 -1.35 8.41
CA GLU A 36 3.44 -1.11 9.83
C GLU A 36 2.87 0.25 10.19
N VAL A 37 2.04 0.29 11.22
CA VAL A 37 1.48 1.54 11.73
C VAL A 37 2.11 1.79 13.10
N ASP A 38 2.73 2.94 13.26
CA ASP A 38 3.42 3.28 14.52
C ASP A 38 2.47 3.94 15.53
N SER A 39 3.02 4.29 16.68
CA SER A 39 2.23 4.90 17.76
C SER A 39 1.72 6.30 17.41
N ASP A 40 2.26 6.94 16.41
CA ASP A 40 1.80 8.23 15.92
C ASP A 40 0.79 8.08 14.78
N ARG A 41 0.30 6.87 14.55
CA ARG A 41 -0.66 6.53 13.51
C ARG A 41 -0.12 6.78 12.10
N LYS A 42 1.18 6.65 11.92
CA LYS A 42 1.80 6.78 10.60
C LYS A 42 2.13 5.40 10.06
N ALA A 43 1.83 5.17 8.80
CA ALA A 43 2.01 3.87 8.18
C ALA A 43 3.21 3.85 7.24
N ALA A 44 3.95 2.76 7.29
CA ALA A 44 5.05 2.48 6.39
C ALA A 44 4.69 1.28 5.53
N ILE A 45 5.15 1.26 4.28
CA ILE A 45 4.90 0.18 3.34
C ILE A 45 6.22 -0.50 2.98
N PHE A 46 6.22 -1.82 3.08
CA PHE A 46 7.38 -2.63 2.72
C PHE A 46 6.96 -3.65 1.68
N VAL A 47 7.78 -3.87 0.67
CA VAL A 47 7.56 -4.91 -0.30
C VAL A 47 8.83 -5.74 -0.40
N ASN A 48 8.69 -7.03 -0.18
CA ASN A 48 9.83 -7.97 -0.16
C ASN A 48 10.96 -7.51 0.77
N GLY A 49 10.56 -6.92 1.91
CA GLY A 49 11.51 -6.45 2.92
C GLY A 49 12.10 -5.07 2.69
N ILE A 50 11.74 -4.42 1.60
CA ILE A 50 12.26 -3.09 1.26
C ILE A 50 11.20 -2.05 1.54
N GLN A 51 11.54 -1.03 2.31
CA GLN A 51 10.64 0.08 2.60
C GLN A 51 10.66 1.10 1.48
N TYR A 52 9.48 1.61 1.14
CA TYR A 52 9.33 2.64 0.11
C TYR A 52 8.75 3.90 0.72
N ASN A 53 9.12 5.05 0.17
CA ASN A 53 8.56 6.32 0.58
C ASN A 53 7.07 6.38 0.20
N VAL A 54 6.26 6.89 1.11
CA VAL A 54 4.84 7.08 0.85
C VAL A 54 4.63 8.54 0.48
N THR A 55 3.81 8.80 -0.54
CA THR A 55 3.53 10.19 -0.89
C THR A 55 2.73 10.86 0.22
N THR A 56 3.09 12.11 0.53
CA THR A 56 2.35 12.94 1.48
C THR A 56 1.58 14.03 0.76
N THR A 57 1.58 13.99 -0.56
CA THR A 57 0.81 14.91 -1.39
C THR A 57 -0.47 14.20 -1.81
N SER A 58 -1.61 14.84 -1.63
CA SER A 58 -2.89 14.23 -1.97
C SER A 58 -2.99 13.91 -3.46
N GLY A 59 -3.76 12.90 -3.76
CA GLY A 59 -3.95 12.43 -5.12
C GLY A 59 -2.97 11.35 -5.49
N SER A 60 -2.82 11.11 -6.77
CA SER A 60 -1.97 10.05 -7.30
C SER A 60 -0.61 10.59 -7.68
N THR A 61 0.44 9.79 -7.47
CA THR A 61 1.75 10.13 -8.00
C THR A 61 1.80 9.93 -9.52
N GLY A 62 0.73 9.37 -10.10
CA GLY A 62 0.59 9.26 -11.55
C GLY A 62 1.63 8.34 -12.15
N GLY A 63 2.31 8.81 -13.19
CA GLY A 63 3.33 8.02 -13.84
C GLY A 63 4.66 8.00 -13.11
N THR A 64 4.79 8.71 -11.98
CA THR A 64 6.05 8.78 -11.25
C THR A 64 5.99 7.83 -10.07
N ALA A 65 6.87 6.84 -10.06
CA ALA A 65 6.94 5.90 -8.95
C ALA A 65 7.66 6.52 -7.75
N VAL A 66 7.25 6.11 -6.55
CA VAL A 66 7.96 6.52 -5.34
C VAL A 66 9.30 5.79 -5.27
N THR A 67 10.18 6.28 -4.43
CA THR A 67 11.52 5.69 -4.27
C THR A 67 11.62 4.91 -2.97
N THR A 68 12.67 4.14 -2.81
CA THR A 68 12.96 3.50 -1.52
C THR A 68 13.31 4.56 -0.49
N GLY A 69 12.91 4.36 0.73
CA GLY A 69 13.18 5.30 1.81
C GLY A 69 12.31 5.04 3.01
N THR A 70 12.27 5.97 3.93
CA THR A 70 11.62 5.79 5.22
C THR A 70 10.46 6.74 5.46
N THR A 71 10.00 7.45 4.44
CA THR A 71 8.87 8.37 4.60
C THR A 71 7.57 7.60 4.77
N LYS A 72 6.89 7.85 5.87
CA LYS A 72 5.60 7.22 6.20
C LYS A 72 4.46 8.16 5.81
N THR A 73 3.24 7.67 5.93
CA THR A 73 2.05 8.52 5.76
C THR A 73 2.03 9.60 6.82
N GLY A 74 1.18 10.61 6.64
CA GLY A 74 0.81 11.48 7.74
C GLY A 74 0.02 10.67 8.76
N ALA A 75 -0.31 11.29 9.90
CA ALA A 75 -1.05 10.59 10.93
C ALA A 75 -2.45 10.22 10.43
N LEU A 76 -2.77 8.93 10.50
CA LEU A 76 -4.08 8.45 10.10
C LEU A 76 -5.14 8.90 11.10
N THR A 77 -6.39 8.98 10.64
CA THR A 77 -7.47 9.48 11.47
C THR A 77 -7.63 8.65 12.74
N ASN A 78 -7.84 9.35 13.85
CA ASN A 78 -8.05 8.73 15.15
C ASN A 78 -9.43 8.08 15.24
N ASP A 79 -9.59 7.16 16.16
CA ASP A 79 -10.87 6.52 16.47
C ASP A 79 -11.53 5.78 15.30
N VAL A 80 -10.73 5.24 14.40
CA VAL A 80 -11.23 4.40 13.32
C VAL A 80 -10.57 3.05 13.39
N ASP A 81 -11.32 2.03 13.01
CA ASP A 81 -10.77 0.69 12.91
C ASP A 81 -10.04 0.55 11.57
N LEU A 82 -8.89 -0.10 11.61
CA LEU A 82 -8.13 -0.34 10.41
C LEU A 82 -8.33 -1.79 10.00
N ILE A 83 -8.75 -1.98 8.76
CA ILE A 83 -8.99 -3.29 8.21
C ILE A 83 -8.03 -3.49 7.04
N PRO A 84 -7.22 -4.55 7.06
CA PRO A 84 -6.31 -4.78 5.94
C PRO A 84 -7.09 -5.16 4.70
N TYR A 85 -6.66 -4.63 3.58
CA TYR A 85 -7.31 -4.88 2.31
C TYR A 85 -6.24 -5.00 1.23
N ILE A 86 -6.37 -6.03 0.41
CA ILE A 86 -5.55 -6.14 -0.78
C ILE A 86 -6.51 -6.50 -1.91
N GLY A 87 -6.38 -5.86 -3.02
CA GLY A 87 -7.30 -6.08 -4.13
C GLY A 87 -6.66 -5.84 -5.47
N ILE A 88 -7.38 -6.24 -6.49
CA ILE A 88 -6.94 -6.05 -7.84
C ILE A 88 -8.09 -5.43 -8.61
N GLU A 89 -7.77 -4.48 -9.44
CA GLU A 89 -8.75 -3.85 -10.30
C GLU A 89 -8.45 -4.25 -11.72
N ASN A 90 -9.46 -4.82 -12.38
CA ASN A 90 -9.31 -5.27 -13.74
C ASN A 90 -9.84 -4.21 -14.69
N GLY A 91 -8.94 -3.53 -15.37
CA GLY A 91 -9.30 -2.49 -16.33
C GLY A 91 -9.53 -3.01 -17.75
N ALA A 92 -9.45 -4.32 -17.95
CA ALA A 92 -9.63 -4.91 -19.26
C ALA A 92 -10.78 -5.90 -19.24
N ALA A 93 -11.18 -6.38 -20.40
CA ALA A 93 -12.28 -7.33 -20.49
C ALA A 93 -11.88 -8.76 -20.07
N ALA A 94 -10.63 -9.01 -19.84
CA ALA A 94 -10.16 -10.33 -19.44
C ALA A 94 -10.21 -10.50 -17.92
N ALA A 95 -10.47 -11.68 -17.45
CA ALA A 95 -10.50 -11.98 -16.03
C ALA A 95 -9.08 -12.03 -15.48
N GLU A 96 -8.91 -11.50 -14.28
CA GLU A 96 -7.64 -11.53 -13.59
C GLU A 96 -7.82 -12.16 -12.23
N VAL A 97 -6.80 -12.82 -11.74
CA VAL A 97 -6.86 -13.54 -10.47
C VAL A 97 -5.74 -13.09 -9.56
N LEU A 98 -6.10 -12.79 -8.32
CA LEU A 98 -5.13 -12.49 -7.27
C LEU A 98 -5.25 -13.59 -6.22
N ASN A 99 -4.16 -14.33 -5.99
CA ASN A 99 -4.12 -15.34 -4.96
C ASN A 99 -3.37 -14.82 -3.75
N VAL A 100 -4.01 -14.88 -2.58
CA VAL A 100 -3.36 -14.49 -1.34
C VAL A 100 -2.97 -15.77 -0.63
N HIS A 101 -1.66 -16.05 -0.56
CA HIS A 101 -1.17 -17.28 0.04
C HIS A 101 -1.06 -17.19 1.56
N TYR A 102 -0.87 -15.99 2.08
CA TYR A 102 -0.65 -15.82 3.51
C TYR A 102 -1.01 -14.40 3.92
N GLN A 103 -1.71 -14.27 5.02
CA GLN A 103 -2.01 -12.97 5.59
C GLN A 103 -1.88 -13.07 7.11
N SER A 104 -1.17 -12.13 7.70
CA SER A 104 -0.99 -12.08 9.15
C SER A 104 -1.19 -10.67 9.65
N ILE A 105 -1.90 -10.54 10.76
CA ILE A 105 -2.13 -9.25 11.38
C ILE A 105 -1.69 -9.37 12.81
N SER A 106 -0.86 -8.45 13.25
CA SER A 106 -0.45 -8.40 14.64
C SER A 106 -0.48 -6.97 15.13
N ARG A 107 -0.64 -6.81 16.42
CA ARG A 107 -0.56 -5.48 17.01
C ARG A 107 0.02 -5.60 18.39
N ASN A 108 0.71 -4.53 18.79
CA ASN A 108 1.23 -4.42 20.14
C ASN A 108 0.15 -3.81 21.03
N VAL A 109 0.00 -4.36 22.19
CA VAL A 109 -0.96 -3.86 23.17
C VAL A 109 -0.17 -3.31 24.35
N PHE A 110 -0.44 -2.06 24.68
CA PHE A 110 0.24 -1.42 25.80
C PHE A 110 -0.78 -1.21 26.91
N GLU A 111 -0.37 -1.45 28.12
CA GLU A 111 -1.23 -1.26 29.30
C GLU A 111 -0.69 -0.14 30.15
#